data_367cd5d922ecba7346e9fcc331f47b57
#
_entry.id   367cd5d922ecba7346e9fcc331f47b57
#
_cell.length_a   1.000
_cell.length_b   1.000
_cell.length_c   1.000
_cell.angle_alpha   90.00
_cell.angle_beta   90.00
_cell.angle_gamma   90.00
#
_symmetry.space_group_name_H-M   'P 1'
#
loop_
_entity.id
_entity.type
_entity.pdbx_description
1 polymer ?
#
loop_
_entity_poly.entity_id
_entity_poly.type
_entity_poly.pdbx_seq_one_letter_code
_entity_poly.pdbx_strand_id
1 'polypeptide(L)'
;MQKIVTKHSFFCLKGKWKRGRHVVVVRIRSDRVCSQKFFFTVGVVAFTIAITLGGQVLADRFELANGETIEGTLLNPNERPRRVWLVRSSDGTSLQFDADAVTHVTRETPVQKEFHKIVPEYPDTIEGQWKLAEWCQEKKLEKERHDILEHMLELDPDHVEARRLLGYSRIDGKWHKREQLMAERGYSRYRGTWKTAQEIELSDRAEQTEVAQKNWIVRLKKLRMLVDKPQSSDSAAKEIREISDRHAVGALMLGISKEPAFRVRSWYLESLSRIATQEAFSAIVQIAIDHPDPETRLSATERLIVLGPHQAASYAVASLASEDSARINRAAEVLGRLGVSSAVDSLVNVLITVHTAVVSDGNSEGSTNATFTPSGGGLSMGGGAKRIKVESKNEAVLAALVKLTSVNFEWNPTAWRSWMATRQSPADCDFRRD
;
A
#
# COMPACT_ATOMS: atom_id res chain seq x y z
N MET A 1 -45.63 17.16 -49.30
CA MET A 1 -45.70 16.10 -48.32
C MET A 1 -44.47 16.22 -47.43
N GLN A 2 -44.65 16.85 -46.27
CA GLN A 2 -43.58 17.16 -45.30
C GLN A 2 -43.46 16.00 -44.32
N LYS A 3 -42.21 15.48 -44.17
CA LYS A 3 -41.84 14.52 -43.12
C LYS A 3 -41.48 15.26 -41.84
N ILE A 4 -42.22 15.00 -40.79
CA ILE A 4 -41.96 15.46 -39.43
C ILE A 4 -40.90 14.53 -38.84
N VAL A 5 -39.75 15.08 -38.43
CA VAL A 5 -38.71 14.38 -37.68
C VAL A 5 -38.82 14.80 -36.22
N THR A 6 -39.21 13.89 -35.36
CA THR A 6 -39.21 14.05 -33.90
C THR A 6 -37.76 13.82 -33.38
N LYS A 7 -37.21 14.85 -32.75
CA LYS A 7 -35.91 14.77 -32.02
C LYS A 7 -36.18 14.33 -30.56
N HIS A 8 -35.72 13.16 -30.21
CA HIS A 8 -35.61 12.74 -28.82
C HIS A 8 -34.30 13.32 -28.22
N SER A 9 -34.47 14.07 -27.14
CA SER A 9 -33.37 14.60 -26.37
C SER A 9 -32.91 13.56 -25.34
N PHE A 10 -31.67 13.09 -25.48
CA PHE A 10 -31.00 12.24 -24.49
C PHE A 10 -30.47 13.08 -23.33
N PHE A 11 -30.86 12.73 -22.11
CA PHE A 11 -30.29 13.26 -20.87
C PHE A 11 -28.95 12.58 -20.58
N CYS A 12 -27.90 13.36 -20.50
CA CYS A 12 -26.58 12.91 -20.05
C CYS A 12 -26.32 13.42 -18.64
N LEU A 13 -26.40 12.54 -17.66
CA LEU A 13 -26.03 12.80 -16.26
C LEU A 13 -24.51 12.53 -16.08
N LYS A 14 -23.71 13.57 -15.92
CA LYS A 14 -22.31 13.44 -15.46
C LYS A 14 -22.24 13.74 -13.96
N GLY A 15 -22.15 12.71 -13.14
CA GLY A 15 -21.86 12.82 -11.72
C GLY A 15 -20.35 12.79 -11.46
N LYS A 16 -19.81 13.82 -10.81
CA LYS A 16 -18.46 13.82 -10.22
C LYS A 16 -18.57 13.52 -8.73
N TRP A 17 -17.97 12.41 -8.31
CA TRP A 17 -17.85 12.06 -6.90
C TRP A 17 -16.68 12.80 -6.27
N LYS A 18 -16.93 13.58 -5.23
CA LYS A 18 -15.95 14.00 -4.22
C LYS A 18 -16.45 13.59 -2.84
N ARG A 19 -15.53 13.08 -2.03
CA ARG A 19 -15.80 12.59 -0.67
C ARG A 19 -16.60 13.60 0.17
N GLY A 20 -17.76 13.17 0.64
CA GLY A 20 -18.28 13.60 1.93
C GLY A 20 -19.24 14.75 1.98
N ARG A 21 -19.87 15.24 0.88
CA ARG A 21 -21.09 16.07 0.96
C ARG A 21 -21.84 16.01 -0.35
N HIS A 22 -23.11 15.62 -0.29
CA HIS A 22 -24.05 15.71 -1.41
C HIS A 22 -24.42 17.18 -1.62
N VAL A 23 -24.01 17.76 -2.73
CA VAL A 23 -24.53 19.03 -3.21
C VAL A 23 -25.25 18.74 -4.52
N VAL A 24 -26.57 18.75 -4.48
CA VAL A 24 -27.42 18.69 -5.67
C VAL A 24 -27.60 20.13 -6.16
N VAL A 25 -26.95 20.48 -7.28
CA VAL A 25 -27.18 21.75 -7.95
C VAL A 25 -28.23 21.54 -9.03
N VAL A 26 -29.45 21.98 -8.74
CA VAL A 26 -30.54 22.04 -9.74
C VAL A 26 -30.40 23.39 -10.45
N ARG A 27 -30.01 23.37 -11.72
CA ARG A 27 -29.98 24.54 -12.58
C ARG A 27 -31.27 24.58 -13.37
N ILE A 28 -32.20 25.42 -12.93
CA ILE A 28 -33.42 25.71 -13.66
C ILE A 28 -33.10 26.77 -14.72
N ARG A 29 -33.25 26.39 -15.99
CA ARG A 29 -33.16 27.33 -17.11
C ARG A 29 -34.60 27.79 -17.41
N SER A 30 -34.88 29.07 -17.20
CA SER A 30 -36.15 29.66 -17.57
C SER A 30 -36.15 30.05 -19.03
N ASP A 31 -36.89 29.33 -19.83
CA ASP A 31 -37.27 29.81 -21.15
C ASP A 31 -38.66 30.45 -21.06
N ARG A 32 -38.74 31.70 -21.55
CA ARG A 32 -39.94 32.51 -21.65
C ARG A 32 -40.90 31.90 -22.62
N VAL A 33 -42.17 31.74 -22.24
CA VAL A 33 -43.31 31.86 -23.16
C VAL A 33 -44.53 32.36 -22.37
N CYS A 34 -44.95 33.56 -22.73
CA CYS A 34 -46.26 34.15 -22.94
C CYS A 34 -47.49 33.67 -22.13
N SER A 35 -47.96 34.61 -21.32
CA SER A 35 -49.37 35.04 -21.12
C SER A 35 -50.52 34.05 -21.34
N GLN A 36 -51.23 33.74 -20.26
CA GLN A 36 -52.70 33.91 -20.17
C GLN A 36 -53.17 33.85 -18.71
N LYS A 37 -54.04 34.78 -18.39
CA LYS A 37 -54.64 35.05 -17.07
C LYS A 37 -55.60 33.94 -16.68
N PHE A 38 -55.49 33.42 -15.45
CA PHE A 38 -56.61 32.83 -14.72
C PHE A 38 -56.56 33.26 -13.25
N PHE A 39 -57.61 33.92 -12.83
CA PHE A 39 -57.81 34.29 -11.43
C PHE A 39 -58.22 33.05 -10.63
N PHE A 40 -57.50 32.74 -9.57
CA PHE A 40 -58.01 31.95 -8.44
C PHE A 40 -57.47 32.57 -7.16
N THR A 41 -58.33 33.17 -6.39
CA THR A 41 -58.10 33.64 -5.03
C THR A 41 -58.11 32.46 -4.09
N VAL A 42 -56.92 32.12 -3.54
CA VAL A 42 -56.79 31.30 -2.33
C VAL A 42 -55.86 32.04 -1.39
N GLY A 43 -56.43 32.50 -0.27
CA GLY A 43 -55.71 33.17 0.78
C GLY A 43 -54.70 32.21 1.44
N VAL A 44 -53.40 32.53 1.31
CA VAL A 44 -52.36 31.91 2.09
C VAL A 44 -51.83 32.99 3.04
N VAL A 45 -52.11 32.78 4.32
CA VAL A 45 -51.49 33.54 5.41
C VAL A 45 -50.02 33.21 5.39
N ALA A 46 -49.22 34.09 4.82
CA ALA A 46 -47.76 33.98 4.87
C ALA A 46 -47.28 34.40 6.26
N PHE A 47 -47.00 33.41 7.09
CA PHE A 47 -46.22 33.60 8.33
C PHE A 47 -44.75 33.79 7.93
N THR A 48 -44.37 35.03 7.70
CA THR A 48 -42.94 35.40 7.48
C THR A 48 -42.22 35.31 8.80
N ILE A 49 -41.64 34.13 9.07
CA ILE A 49 -40.55 34.03 10.04
C ILE A 49 -39.33 34.68 9.37
N ALA A 50 -39.08 35.95 9.69
CA ALA A 50 -37.78 36.58 9.42
C ALA A 50 -36.75 35.91 10.32
N ILE A 51 -36.12 34.87 9.83
CA ILE A 51 -34.85 34.40 10.40
C ILE A 51 -33.80 35.44 10.02
N THR A 52 -33.61 36.40 10.92
CA THR A 52 -32.41 37.25 10.91
C THR A 52 -31.24 36.32 11.22
N LEU A 53 -30.70 35.67 10.20
CA LEU A 53 -29.34 35.20 10.19
C LEU A 53 -28.46 36.46 10.27
N GLY A 54 -28.22 36.93 11.49
CA GLY A 54 -27.13 37.85 11.77
C GLY A 54 -25.83 37.19 11.39
N GLY A 55 -25.51 37.21 10.10
CA GLY A 55 -24.17 36.91 9.65
C GLY A 55 -23.26 37.93 10.33
N GLN A 56 -22.47 37.47 11.29
CA GLN A 56 -21.39 38.31 11.86
C GLN A 56 -20.50 38.68 10.68
N VAL A 57 -20.56 39.93 10.31
CA VAL A 57 -19.73 40.51 9.26
C VAL A 57 -18.32 40.53 9.81
N LEU A 58 -17.50 39.59 9.36
CA LEU A 58 -16.10 39.49 9.67
C LEU A 58 -15.41 40.71 9.04
N ALA A 59 -14.92 41.62 9.85
CA ALA A 59 -14.07 42.71 9.37
C ALA A 59 -12.66 42.13 9.14
N ASP A 60 -12.19 42.22 7.90
CA ASP A 60 -10.82 41.89 7.53
C ASP A 60 -9.93 43.11 7.78
N ARG A 61 -8.65 42.90 8.12
CA ARG A 61 -7.65 44.00 8.24
C ARG A 61 -6.87 44.06 6.93
N PHE A 62 -6.86 45.23 6.31
CA PHE A 62 -6.17 45.51 5.06
C PHE A 62 -4.95 46.39 5.36
N GLU A 63 -3.76 45.92 5.00
CA GLU A 63 -2.54 46.72 5.07
C GLU A 63 -2.30 47.37 3.72
N LEU A 64 -2.17 48.71 3.73
CA LEU A 64 -1.94 49.50 2.53
C LEU A 64 -0.44 49.65 2.27
N ALA A 65 -0.08 49.92 1.01
CA ALA A 65 1.30 50.15 0.60
C ALA A 65 1.95 51.37 1.25
N ASN A 66 1.14 52.30 1.78
CA ASN A 66 1.62 53.48 2.54
C ASN A 66 1.84 53.18 4.04
N GLY A 67 1.63 51.92 4.49
CA GLY A 67 1.77 51.49 5.88
C GLY A 67 0.53 51.72 6.75
N GLU A 68 -0.56 52.27 6.20
CA GLU A 68 -1.82 52.40 6.94
C GLU A 68 -2.57 51.08 6.98
N THR A 69 -3.34 50.87 8.05
CA THR A 69 -4.20 49.68 8.22
C THR A 69 -5.67 50.11 8.30
N ILE A 70 -6.51 49.43 7.55
CA ILE A 70 -7.95 49.66 7.51
C ILE A 70 -8.68 48.38 7.90
N GLU A 71 -9.64 48.53 8.81
CA GLU A 71 -10.52 47.42 9.19
C GLU A 71 -11.87 47.56 8.48
N GLY A 72 -12.29 46.51 7.82
CA GLY A 72 -13.56 46.51 7.09
C GLY A 72 -13.93 45.18 6.49
N THR A 73 -15.10 45.15 5.86
CA THR A 73 -15.58 43.95 5.19
C THR A 73 -15.33 44.05 3.70
N LEU A 74 -14.71 43.00 3.14
CA LEU A 74 -14.49 42.90 1.70
C LEU A 74 -15.82 42.69 0.97
N LEU A 75 -16.20 43.62 0.08
CA LEU A 75 -17.47 43.56 -0.67
C LEU A 75 -17.37 42.74 -1.97
N ASN A 76 -16.15 42.54 -2.53
CA ASN A 76 -15.91 41.83 -3.78
C ASN A 76 -15.02 40.57 -3.61
N PRO A 77 -15.35 39.59 -2.75
CA PRO A 77 -14.48 38.46 -2.43
C PRO A 77 -14.23 37.53 -3.61
N ASN A 78 -15.11 37.48 -4.59
CA ASN A 78 -15.09 36.51 -5.71
C ASN A 78 -14.47 37.06 -7.00
N GLU A 79 -14.01 38.30 -7.02
CA GLU A 79 -13.40 38.91 -8.20
C GLU A 79 -11.98 38.38 -8.43
N ARG A 80 -11.75 37.70 -9.56
CA ARG A 80 -10.41 37.19 -9.96
C ARG A 80 -10.26 37.26 -11.49
N PRO A 81 -9.22 37.95 -12.01
CA PRO A 81 -8.22 38.72 -11.28
C PRO A 81 -8.83 39.98 -10.66
N ARG A 82 -8.34 40.36 -9.45
CA ARG A 82 -8.83 41.52 -8.73
C ARG A 82 -8.21 42.76 -9.29
N ARG A 83 -9.04 43.70 -9.68
CA ARG A 83 -8.60 45.01 -10.18
C ARG A 83 -8.70 46.11 -9.10
N VAL A 84 -9.69 45.98 -8.22
CA VAL A 84 -9.93 46.89 -7.13
C VAL A 84 -10.34 46.15 -5.86
N TRP A 85 -10.03 46.72 -4.71
CA TRP A 85 -10.53 46.27 -3.41
C TRP A 85 -11.70 47.17 -3.00
N LEU A 86 -12.86 46.60 -2.81
CA LEU A 86 -14.02 47.31 -2.27
C LEU A 86 -14.21 46.89 -0.83
N VAL A 87 -13.90 47.77 0.10
CA VAL A 87 -13.92 47.51 1.54
C VAL A 87 -14.96 48.44 2.20
N ARG A 88 -15.86 47.84 2.98
CA ARG A 88 -16.78 48.60 3.83
C ARG A 88 -16.15 48.73 5.21
N SER A 89 -15.74 49.91 5.60
CA SER A 89 -15.18 50.19 6.92
C SER A 89 -16.23 49.98 8.02
N SER A 90 -15.78 49.90 9.28
CA SER A 90 -16.63 49.71 10.46
C SER A 90 -17.61 50.88 10.70
N ASP A 91 -17.30 52.06 10.19
CA ASP A 91 -18.18 53.24 10.21
C ASP A 91 -19.29 53.23 9.11
N GLY A 92 -19.29 52.20 8.24
CA GLY A 92 -20.24 52.05 7.14
C GLY A 92 -19.79 52.68 5.82
N THR A 93 -18.65 53.38 5.79
CA THR A 93 -18.09 54.03 4.60
C THR A 93 -17.56 52.94 3.64
N SER A 94 -17.87 53.04 2.35
CA SER A 94 -17.30 52.16 1.33
C SER A 94 -16.06 52.82 0.72
N LEU A 95 -14.93 52.15 0.89
CA LEU A 95 -13.64 52.58 0.38
C LEU A 95 -13.25 51.70 -0.81
N GLN A 96 -12.63 52.32 -1.80
CA GLN A 96 -12.11 51.61 -2.97
C GLN A 96 -10.59 51.85 -3.05
N PHE A 97 -9.85 50.76 -3.23
CA PHE A 97 -8.41 50.76 -3.40
C PHE A 97 -8.05 50.04 -4.68
N ASP A 98 -7.02 50.47 -5.37
CA ASP A 98 -6.44 49.78 -6.48
C ASP A 98 -5.82 48.43 -6.03
N ALA A 99 -5.65 47.49 -6.95
CA ALA A 99 -5.12 46.19 -6.61
C ALA A 99 -3.76 46.26 -5.90
N ASP A 100 -2.93 47.19 -6.32
CA ASP A 100 -1.55 47.38 -5.82
C ASP A 100 -1.48 48.17 -4.50
N ALA A 101 -2.57 48.81 -4.11
CA ALA A 101 -2.62 49.60 -2.90
C ALA A 101 -2.75 48.79 -1.62
N VAL A 102 -3.19 47.52 -1.72
CA VAL A 102 -3.31 46.60 -0.59
C VAL A 102 -2.21 45.54 -0.67
N THR A 103 -1.29 45.59 0.27
CA THR A 103 -0.14 44.68 0.33
C THR A 103 -0.47 43.38 1.05
N HIS A 104 -1.29 43.44 2.10
CA HIS A 104 -1.67 42.25 2.88
C HIS A 104 -3.12 42.36 3.38
N VAL A 105 -3.79 41.21 3.47
CA VAL A 105 -5.15 41.10 4.01
C VAL A 105 -5.18 40.00 5.07
N THR A 106 -5.32 40.41 6.33
CA THR A 106 -5.45 39.50 7.47
C THR A 106 -6.92 39.32 7.80
N ARG A 107 -7.39 38.07 7.75
CA ARG A 107 -8.73 37.70 8.18
C ARG A 107 -8.71 37.22 9.60
N GLU A 108 -9.25 38.03 10.50
CA GLU A 108 -9.37 37.63 11.89
C GLU A 108 -10.66 36.85 12.12
N THR A 109 -10.53 35.71 12.77
CA THR A 109 -11.68 34.92 13.22
C THR A 109 -12.37 35.65 14.40
N PRO A 110 -13.67 35.38 14.67
CA PRO A 110 -14.35 35.91 15.83
C PRO A 110 -13.60 35.65 17.15
N VAL A 111 -12.96 34.48 17.24
CA VAL A 111 -12.19 34.06 18.41
C VAL A 111 -10.90 34.89 18.56
N GLN A 112 -10.23 35.23 17.46
CA GLN A 112 -9.05 36.10 17.50
C GLN A 112 -9.42 37.54 17.95
N LYS A 113 -10.57 38.04 17.54
CA LYS A 113 -11.08 39.35 18.05
C LYS A 113 -11.41 39.31 19.55
N GLU A 114 -11.98 38.18 20.03
CA GLU A 114 -12.20 37.96 21.44
C GLU A 114 -10.86 37.98 22.20
N PHE A 115 -9.85 37.28 21.66
CA PHE A 115 -8.49 37.27 22.20
C PHE A 115 -7.92 38.68 22.35
N HIS A 116 -7.93 39.53 21.31
CA HIS A 116 -7.41 40.87 21.38
C HIS A 116 -8.14 41.77 22.41
N LYS A 117 -9.40 41.51 22.72
CA LYS A 117 -10.15 42.22 23.74
C LYS A 117 -9.76 41.82 25.15
N ILE A 118 -9.49 40.54 25.38
CA ILE A 118 -9.21 40.01 26.71
C ILE A 118 -7.73 40.12 27.10
N VAL A 119 -6.78 40.18 26.13
CA VAL A 119 -5.34 40.28 26.40
C VAL A 119 -5.02 41.40 27.42
N PRO A 120 -5.58 42.62 27.34
CA PRO A 120 -5.32 43.69 28.33
C PRO A 120 -5.87 43.42 29.73
N GLU A 121 -6.78 42.44 29.89
CA GLU A 121 -7.37 42.09 31.19
C GLU A 121 -6.47 41.12 31.99
N TYR A 122 -5.52 40.47 31.30
CA TYR A 122 -4.58 39.59 31.94
C TYR A 122 -3.31 40.34 32.34
N PRO A 123 -2.87 40.22 33.60
CA PRO A 123 -1.64 40.89 34.05
C PRO A 123 -0.41 40.28 33.35
N ASP A 124 0.59 41.13 33.13
CA ASP A 124 1.87 40.71 32.56
C ASP A 124 2.77 40.02 33.61
N THR A 125 2.26 38.94 34.12
CA THR A 125 2.90 38.06 35.11
C THR A 125 2.83 36.60 34.59
N ILE A 126 3.72 35.77 35.08
CA ILE A 126 3.74 34.34 34.68
C ILE A 126 2.38 33.67 34.86
N GLU A 127 1.70 33.92 35.99
CA GLU A 127 0.39 33.36 36.26
C GLU A 127 -0.71 33.90 35.34
N GLY A 128 -0.65 35.19 35.01
CA GLY A 128 -1.57 35.84 34.08
C GLY A 128 -1.42 35.33 32.66
N GLN A 129 -0.19 35.28 32.17
CA GLN A 129 0.13 34.76 30.83
C GLN A 129 -0.15 33.28 30.70
N TRP A 130 0.04 32.47 31.77
CA TRP A 130 -0.32 31.06 31.78
C TRP A 130 -1.83 30.88 31.59
N LYS A 131 -2.67 31.60 32.33
CA LYS A 131 -4.13 31.57 32.18
C LYS A 131 -4.58 31.97 30.78
N LEU A 132 -3.92 32.96 30.19
CA LEU A 132 -4.18 33.39 28.82
C LEU A 132 -3.78 32.31 27.80
N ALA A 133 -2.68 31.59 28.03
CA ALA A 133 -2.24 30.50 27.21
C ALA A 133 -3.21 29.27 27.30
N GLU A 134 -3.77 28.99 28.48
CA GLU A 134 -4.82 27.99 28.68
C GLU A 134 -6.10 28.35 27.93
N TRP A 135 -6.53 29.62 28.02
CA TRP A 135 -7.68 30.13 27.25
C TRP A 135 -7.45 29.97 25.72
N CYS A 136 -6.27 30.30 25.22
CA CYS A 136 -5.90 30.09 23.82
C CYS A 136 -5.97 28.60 23.43
N GLN A 137 -5.56 27.70 24.32
CA GLN A 137 -5.66 26.25 24.09
C GLN A 137 -7.12 25.79 23.97
N GLU A 138 -8.02 26.25 24.86
CA GLU A 138 -9.44 25.93 24.81
C GLU A 138 -10.09 26.43 23.50
N LYS A 139 -9.69 27.60 23.06
CA LYS A 139 -10.18 28.24 21.83
C LYS A 139 -9.46 27.77 20.57
N LYS A 140 -8.44 26.90 20.66
CA LYS A 140 -7.62 26.36 19.55
C LYS A 140 -6.85 27.45 18.79
N LEU A 141 -6.40 28.46 19.47
CA LEU A 141 -5.56 29.55 18.96
C LEU A 141 -4.08 29.14 19.15
N GLU A 142 -3.58 28.23 18.34
CA GLU A 142 -2.24 27.64 18.51
C GLU A 142 -1.11 28.68 18.30
N LYS A 143 -1.29 29.63 17.39
CA LYS A 143 -0.29 30.68 17.13
C LYS A 143 -0.19 31.64 18.30
N GLU A 144 -1.31 32.18 18.71
CA GLU A 144 -1.41 33.14 19.82
C GLU A 144 -0.92 32.49 21.14
N ARG A 145 -1.25 31.22 21.35
CA ARG A 145 -0.72 30.45 22.47
C ARG A 145 0.79 30.32 22.44
N HIS A 146 1.36 30.06 21.25
CA HIS A 146 2.80 29.95 21.06
C HIS A 146 3.50 31.29 21.41
N ASP A 147 2.97 32.39 20.90
CA ASP A 147 3.51 33.72 21.13
C ASP A 147 3.48 34.09 22.65
N ILE A 148 2.39 33.72 23.36
CA ILE A 148 2.28 33.92 24.82
C ILE A 148 3.31 33.07 25.57
N LEU A 149 3.48 31.78 25.18
CA LEU A 149 4.47 30.93 25.81
C LEU A 149 5.90 31.41 25.58
N GLU A 150 6.20 31.96 24.39
CA GLU A 150 7.51 32.62 24.14
C GLU A 150 7.69 33.85 25.02
N HIS A 151 6.67 34.68 25.17
CA HIS A 151 6.70 35.84 26.08
C HIS A 151 6.89 35.43 27.55
N MET A 152 6.28 34.34 27.98
CA MET A 152 6.53 33.77 29.33
C MET A 152 7.99 33.44 29.56
N LEU A 153 8.73 32.99 28.52
CA LEU A 153 10.15 32.72 28.63
C LEU A 153 11.01 33.98 28.68
N GLU A 154 10.48 35.12 28.24
CA GLU A 154 11.13 36.43 28.48
C GLU A 154 11.01 36.86 29.94
N LEU A 155 9.87 36.54 30.60
CA LEU A 155 9.63 36.81 32.00
C LEU A 155 10.38 35.83 32.92
N ASP A 156 10.36 34.54 32.60
CA ASP A 156 11.09 33.49 33.31
C ASP A 156 11.74 32.53 32.30
N PRO A 157 13.03 32.69 32.00
CA PRO A 157 13.75 31.83 31.05
C PRO A 157 13.80 30.36 31.41
N ASP A 158 13.63 30.00 32.69
CA ASP A 158 13.69 28.63 33.16
C ASP A 158 12.30 28.01 33.44
N HIS A 159 11.23 28.66 33.01
CA HIS A 159 9.87 28.15 33.20
C HIS A 159 9.68 26.81 32.51
N VAL A 160 9.65 25.73 33.29
CA VAL A 160 9.71 24.31 32.82
C VAL A 160 8.55 23.97 31.88
N GLU A 161 7.33 24.35 32.26
CA GLU A 161 6.12 23.98 31.50
C GLU A 161 6.04 24.73 30.16
N ALA A 162 6.35 26.03 30.14
CA ALA A 162 6.38 26.82 28.91
C ALA A 162 7.43 26.26 27.92
N ARG A 163 8.65 25.99 28.43
CA ARG A 163 9.69 25.33 27.63
C ARG A 163 9.25 23.99 27.06
N ARG A 164 8.61 23.16 27.89
CA ARG A 164 8.10 21.86 27.45
C ARG A 164 7.04 21.98 26.34
N LEU A 165 6.11 22.91 26.50
CA LEU A 165 5.06 23.16 25.50
C LEU A 165 5.62 23.73 24.18
N LEU A 166 6.67 24.53 24.25
CA LEU A 166 7.42 25.05 23.11
C LEU A 166 8.38 24.01 22.48
N GLY A 167 8.40 22.77 22.99
CA GLY A 167 9.20 21.67 22.43
C GLY A 167 10.65 21.66 22.87
N TYR A 168 11.01 22.33 23.95
CA TYR A 168 12.34 22.22 24.56
C TYR A 168 12.45 20.96 25.42
N SER A 169 13.63 20.38 25.46
CA SER A 169 14.01 19.29 26.37
C SER A 169 15.25 19.68 27.15
N ARG A 170 15.32 19.33 28.44
CA ARG A 170 16.49 19.62 29.28
C ARG A 170 17.46 18.44 29.21
N ILE A 171 18.68 18.69 28.70
CA ILE A 171 19.75 17.71 28.57
C ILE A 171 20.99 18.30 29.20
N ASP A 172 21.63 17.58 30.11
CA ASP A 172 22.83 18.04 30.85
C ASP A 172 22.65 19.42 31.47
N GLY A 173 21.43 19.69 31.99
CA GLY A 173 21.11 20.96 32.65
C GLY A 173 20.76 22.12 31.70
N LYS A 174 20.93 21.95 30.39
CA LYS A 174 20.66 22.98 29.37
C LYS A 174 19.40 22.69 28.59
N TRP A 175 18.70 23.77 28.19
CA TRP A 175 17.52 23.66 27.36
C TRP A 175 17.88 23.62 25.88
N HIS A 176 17.42 22.59 25.17
CA HIS A 176 17.61 22.41 23.73
C HIS A 176 16.24 22.30 23.03
N LYS A 177 16.05 23.01 21.94
CA LYS A 177 14.89 22.75 21.06
C LYS A 177 15.02 21.34 20.50
N ARG A 178 13.98 20.54 20.69
CA ARG A 178 13.96 19.14 20.22
C ARG A 178 14.26 19.03 18.71
N GLU A 179 13.77 19.99 17.94
CA GLU A 179 14.02 20.04 16.51
C GLU A 179 15.50 20.26 16.17
N GLN A 180 16.15 21.19 16.88
CA GLN A 180 17.60 21.45 16.72
C GLN A 180 18.43 20.24 17.10
N LEU A 181 18.12 19.61 18.24
CA LEU A 181 18.82 18.43 18.70
C LEU A 181 18.67 17.24 17.72
N MET A 182 17.45 17.06 17.15
CA MET A 182 17.22 16.02 16.17
C MET A 182 17.93 16.34 14.84
N ALA A 183 17.94 17.62 14.42
CA ALA A 183 18.66 18.05 13.23
C ALA A 183 20.20 17.87 13.37
N GLU A 184 20.78 18.21 14.53
CA GLU A 184 22.18 17.97 14.85
C GLU A 184 22.56 16.49 14.78
N ARG A 185 21.62 15.61 15.14
CA ARG A 185 21.76 14.14 15.03
C ARG A 185 21.50 13.59 13.63
N GLY A 186 21.24 14.47 12.65
CA GLY A 186 20.98 14.08 11.26
C GLY A 186 19.55 13.61 10.99
N TYR A 187 18.61 13.86 11.92
CA TYR A 187 17.21 13.56 11.70
C TYR A 187 16.48 14.77 11.13
N SER A 188 15.55 14.53 10.22
CA SER A 188 14.61 15.51 9.70
C SER A 188 13.16 15.03 9.88
N ARG A 189 12.23 15.99 9.96
CA ARG A 189 10.81 15.66 10.12
C ARG A 189 10.21 15.26 8.79
N TYR A 190 9.86 13.98 8.67
CA TYR A 190 9.26 13.42 7.45
C TYR A 190 7.91 12.79 7.79
N ARG A 191 6.83 13.33 7.22
CA ARG A 191 5.44 12.84 7.42
C ARG A 191 5.06 12.68 8.91
N GLY A 192 5.50 13.61 9.75
CA GLY A 192 5.19 13.63 11.19
C GLY A 192 6.13 12.79 12.07
N THR A 193 7.06 12.05 11.52
CA THR A 193 8.08 11.26 12.24
C THR A 193 9.48 11.78 11.98
N TRP A 194 10.39 11.55 12.93
CA TRP A 194 11.80 11.85 12.75
C TRP A 194 12.50 10.71 12.04
N LYS A 195 13.15 11.01 10.93
CA LYS A 195 13.90 10.03 10.13
C LYS A 195 15.23 10.62 9.67
N THR A 196 16.21 9.75 9.48
CA THR A 196 17.47 10.10 8.81
C THR A 196 17.23 10.28 7.30
N ALA A 197 18.13 10.99 6.62
CA ALA A 197 18.06 11.15 5.16
C ALA A 197 18.01 9.80 4.42
N GLN A 198 18.79 8.82 4.92
CA GLN A 198 18.80 7.46 4.35
C GLN A 198 17.45 6.74 4.53
N GLU A 199 16.82 6.83 5.71
CA GLU A 199 15.51 6.21 5.95
C GLU A 199 14.42 6.87 5.10
N ILE A 200 14.51 8.17 4.84
CA ILE A 200 13.60 8.89 3.93
C ILE A 200 13.76 8.35 2.52
N GLU A 201 15.00 8.29 2.02
CA GLU A 201 15.29 7.79 0.68
C GLU A 201 14.81 6.35 0.48
N LEU A 202 15.07 5.46 1.45
CA LEU A 202 14.58 4.08 1.42
C LEU A 202 13.05 4.01 1.43
N SER A 203 12.40 4.86 2.24
CA SER A 203 10.94 4.93 2.32
C SER A 203 10.32 5.41 1.00
N ASP A 204 10.91 6.42 0.38
CA ASP A 204 10.45 6.96 -0.90
C ASP A 204 10.66 5.97 -2.05
N ARG A 205 11.80 5.29 -2.09
CA ARG A 205 12.06 4.22 -3.06
C ARG A 205 11.09 3.05 -2.91
N ALA A 206 10.79 2.65 -1.67
CA ALA A 206 9.82 1.60 -1.40
C ALA A 206 8.41 1.99 -1.88
N GLU A 207 7.98 3.23 -1.60
CA GLU A 207 6.69 3.74 -2.08
C GLU A 207 6.61 3.81 -3.61
N GLN A 208 7.66 4.32 -4.26
CA GLN A 208 7.74 4.38 -5.72
C GLN A 208 7.65 2.98 -6.33
N THR A 209 8.34 2.00 -5.73
CA THR A 209 8.29 0.60 -6.15
C THR A 209 6.88 0.03 -6.01
N GLU A 210 6.23 0.26 -4.88
CA GLU A 210 4.86 -0.19 -4.62
C GLU A 210 3.86 0.42 -5.61
N VAL A 211 3.99 1.72 -5.88
CA VAL A 211 3.14 2.42 -6.88
C VAL A 211 3.36 1.84 -8.28
N ALA A 212 4.62 1.61 -8.66
CA ALA A 212 4.96 1.01 -9.96
C ALA A 212 4.36 -0.41 -10.09
N GLN A 213 4.48 -1.25 -9.05
CA GLN A 213 3.89 -2.59 -9.02
C GLN A 213 2.36 -2.55 -9.13
N LYS A 214 1.69 -1.66 -8.40
CA LYS A 214 0.23 -1.47 -8.48
C LYS A 214 -0.20 -1.04 -9.88
N ASN A 215 0.54 -0.13 -10.50
CA ASN A 215 0.28 0.32 -11.86
C ASN A 215 0.40 -0.82 -12.87
N TRP A 216 1.37 -1.72 -12.70
CA TRP A 216 1.53 -2.89 -13.56
C TRP A 216 0.37 -3.87 -13.44
N ILE A 217 -0.17 -4.09 -12.24
CA ILE A 217 -1.37 -4.93 -12.06
C ILE A 217 -2.55 -4.38 -12.88
N VAL A 218 -2.75 -3.06 -12.83
CA VAL A 218 -3.83 -2.40 -13.59
C VAL A 218 -3.57 -2.47 -15.09
N ARG A 219 -2.33 -2.20 -15.52
CA ARG A 219 -1.93 -2.22 -16.93
C ARG A 219 -2.06 -3.62 -17.53
N LEU A 220 -1.56 -4.65 -16.83
CA LEU A 220 -1.63 -6.04 -17.29
C LEU A 220 -3.07 -6.51 -17.42
N LYS A 221 -3.94 -6.16 -16.45
CA LYS A 221 -5.38 -6.43 -16.54
C LYS A 221 -6.02 -5.78 -17.77
N LYS A 222 -5.65 -4.54 -18.08
CA LYS A 222 -6.13 -3.84 -19.28
C LYS A 222 -5.65 -4.54 -20.55
N LEU A 223 -4.36 -4.91 -20.64
CA LEU A 223 -3.80 -5.65 -21.78
C LEU A 223 -4.50 -6.99 -21.95
N ARG A 224 -4.74 -7.72 -20.86
CA ARG A 224 -5.48 -9.00 -20.90
C ARG A 224 -6.89 -8.85 -21.49
N MET A 225 -7.60 -7.80 -21.12
CA MET A 225 -8.93 -7.50 -21.70
C MET A 225 -8.87 -7.15 -23.19
N LEU A 226 -7.75 -6.59 -23.67
CA LEU A 226 -7.55 -6.27 -25.07
C LEU A 226 -7.23 -7.51 -25.91
N VAL A 227 -6.62 -8.53 -25.29
CA VAL A 227 -6.37 -9.84 -25.94
C VAL A 227 -7.68 -10.51 -26.37
N ASP A 228 -8.77 -10.33 -25.62
CA ASP A 228 -10.08 -10.92 -25.95
C ASP A 228 -10.81 -10.20 -27.11
N LYS A 229 -10.28 -9.04 -27.55
CA LYS A 229 -10.86 -8.26 -28.64
C LYS A 229 -10.14 -8.55 -29.96
N PRO A 230 -10.81 -9.07 -31.01
CA PRO A 230 -10.17 -9.47 -32.27
C PRO A 230 -9.30 -8.38 -32.89
N GLN A 231 -9.73 -7.10 -32.80
CA GLN A 231 -9.05 -5.96 -33.44
C GLN A 231 -7.75 -5.55 -32.74
N SER A 232 -7.56 -5.90 -31.46
CA SER A 232 -6.42 -5.50 -30.63
C SER A 232 -5.63 -6.68 -30.05
N SER A 233 -6.07 -7.90 -30.32
CA SER A 233 -5.50 -9.12 -29.75
C SER A 233 -4.00 -9.24 -30.04
N ASP A 234 -3.58 -9.10 -31.30
CA ASP A 234 -2.19 -9.29 -31.70
C ASP A 234 -1.29 -8.17 -31.14
N SER A 235 -1.78 -6.93 -31.16
CA SER A 235 -1.05 -5.80 -30.57
C SER A 235 -0.88 -5.97 -29.06
N ALA A 236 -1.92 -6.36 -28.35
CA ALA A 236 -1.87 -6.60 -26.90
C ALA A 236 -0.95 -7.79 -26.55
N ALA A 237 -1.02 -8.87 -27.34
CA ALA A 237 -0.14 -10.03 -27.18
C ALA A 237 1.33 -9.67 -27.39
N LYS A 238 1.62 -8.81 -28.37
CA LYS A 238 2.97 -8.28 -28.61
C LYS A 238 3.43 -7.43 -27.42
N GLU A 239 2.60 -6.47 -26.98
CA GLU A 239 2.92 -5.61 -25.84
C GLU A 239 3.19 -6.42 -24.56
N ILE A 240 2.38 -7.47 -24.30
CA ILE A 240 2.60 -8.37 -23.17
C ILE A 240 3.97 -9.04 -23.27
N ARG A 241 4.33 -9.63 -24.40
CA ARG A 241 5.61 -10.34 -24.60
C ARG A 241 6.84 -9.43 -24.54
N GLU A 242 6.66 -8.14 -24.82
CA GLU A 242 7.72 -7.14 -24.80
C GLU A 242 7.94 -6.48 -23.42
N ILE A 243 7.15 -6.83 -22.41
CA ILE A 243 7.35 -6.30 -21.05
C ILE A 243 8.75 -6.65 -20.54
N SER A 244 9.52 -5.62 -20.17
CA SER A 244 10.89 -5.75 -19.63
C SER A 244 11.09 -4.99 -18.32
N ASP A 245 10.03 -4.35 -17.78
CA ASP A 245 10.10 -3.61 -16.53
C ASP A 245 10.13 -4.57 -15.31
N ARG A 246 11.16 -4.43 -14.47
CA ARG A 246 11.33 -5.22 -13.25
C ARG A 246 10.12 -5.17 -12.30
N HIS A 247 9.40 -4.05 -12.26
CA HIS A 247 8.24 -3.88 -11.39
C HIS A 247 7.00 -4.67 -11.86
N ALA A 248 7.04 -5.25 -13.06
CA ALA A 248 5.97 -6.07 -13.61
C ALA A 248 5.96 -7.51 -13.07
N VAL A 249 7.04 -7.99 -12.44
CA VAL A 249 7.19 -9.40 -12.00
C VAL A 249 6.01 -9.85 -11.16
N GLY A 250 5.62 -9.10 -10.13
CA GLY A 250 4.49 -9.46 -9.27
C GLY A 250 3.15 -9.50 -10.01
N ALA A 251 2.94 -8.57 -10.96
CA ALA A 251 1.73 -8.54 -11.79
C ALA A 251 1.68 -9.75 -12.74
N LEU A 252 2.80 -10.13 -13.37
CA LEU A 252 2.91 -11.29 -14.23
C LEU A 252 2.68 -12.60 -13.48
N MET A 253 3.25 -12.75 -12.29
CA MET A 253 3.01 -13.90 -11.40
C MET A 253 1.53 -14.05 -11.04
N LEU A 254 0.89 -12.95 -10.63
CA LEU A 254 -0.54 -12.92 -10.35
C LEU A 254 -1.37 -13.22 -11.61
N GLY A 255 -0.92 -12.74 -12.76
CA GLY A 255 -1.52 -13.03 -14.06
C GLY A 255 -1.47 -14.53 -14.36
N ILE A 256 -0.30 -15.17 -14.26
CA ILE A 256 -0.12 -16.60 -14.52
C ILE A 256 -0.98 -17.46 -13.60
N SER A 257 -1.05 -17.14 -12.31
CA SER A 257 -1.83 -17.92 -11.34
C SER A 257 -3.34 -17.89 -11.59
N LYS A 258 -3.86 -16.86 -12.27
CA LYS A 258 -5.30 -16.67 -12.52
C LYS A 258 -5.72 -16.93 -13.96
N GLU A 259 -4.79 -17.03 -14.88
CA GLU A 259 -5.07 -17.16 -16.31
C GLU A 259 -5.40 -18.61 -16.69
N PRO A 260 -6.59 -18.90 -17.23
CA PRO A 260 -6.96 -20.26 -17.65
C PRO A 260 -6.28 -20.67 -18.96
N ALA A 261 -5.99 -19.73 -19.87
CA ALA A 261 -5.47 -20.02 -21.18
C ALA A 261 -3.95 -20.19 -21.17
N PHE A 262 -3.45 -21.40 -21.47
CA PHE A 262 -2.00 -21.70 -21.54
C PHE A 262 -1.25 -20.73 -22.46
N ARG A 263 -1.83 -20.44 -23.64
CA ARG A 263 -1.23 -19.49 -24.59
C ARG A 263 -0.87 -18.13 -23.95
N VAL A 264 -1.75 -17.59 -23.12
CA VAL A 264 -1.52 -16.30 -22.46
C VAL A 264 -0.50 -16.44 -21.30
N ARG A 265 -0.56 -17.56 -20.54
CA ARG A 265 0.46 -17.87 -19.53
C ARG A 265 1.86 -17.97 -20.16
N SER A 266 1.97 -18.55 -21.35
CA SER A 266 3.23 -18.64 -22.09
C SER A 266 3.78 -17.25 -22.46
N TRP A 267 2.95 -16.27 -22.79
CA TRP A 267 3.38 -14.89 -23.03
C TRP A 267 3.89 -14.21 -21.75
N TYR A 268 3.22 -14.42 -20.63
CA TYR A 268 3.66 -13.91 -19.34
C TYR A 268 5.01 -14.52 -18.94
N LEU A 269 5.22 -15.82 -19.18
CA LEU A 269 6.51 -16.47 -18.96
C LEU A 269 7.60 -15.89 -19.87
N GLU A 270 7.27 -15.55 -21.12
CA GLU A 270 8.19 -14.88 -22.04
C GLU A 270 8.62 -13.53 -21.51
N SER A 271 7.68 -12.75 -20.99
CA SER A 271 7.97 -11.45 -20.34
C SER A 271 8.87 -11.62 -19.13
N LEU A 272 8.59 -12.57 -18.25
CA LEU A 272 9.44 -12.86 -17.09
C LEU A 272 10.87 -13.22 -17.52
N SER A 273 11.01 -14.02 -18.59
CA SER A 273 12.32 -14.38 -19.16
C SER A 273 13.08 -13.16 -19.70
N ARG A 274 12.36 -12.19 -20.28
CA ARG A 274 12.92 -10.94 -20.83
C ARG A 274 13.34 -9.95 -19.75
N ILE A 275 12.59 -9.90 -18.61
CA ILE A 275 12.95 -9.04 -17.46
C ILE A 275 14.32 -9.44 -16.90
N ALA A 276 14.65 -10.71 -16.88
CA ALA A 276 15.96 -11.28 -16.54
C ALA A 276 16.56 -10.78 -15.20
N THR A 277 15.73 -10.33 -14.26
CA THR A 277 16.15 -10.01 -12.90
C THR A 277 16.15 -11.26 -12.02
N GLN A 278 16.85 -11.20 -10.89
CA GLN A 278 16.85 -12.29 -9.92
C GLN A 278 15.44 -12.64 -9.44
N GLU A 279 14.58 -11.63 -9.24
CA GLU A 279 13.17 -11.82 -8.88
C GLU A 279 12.39 -12.54 -9.97
N ALA A 280 12.55 -12.13 -11.24
CA ALA A 280 11.88 -12.77 -12.38
C ALA A 280 12.35 -14.22 -12.54
N PHE A 281 13.64 -14.47 -12.36
CA PHE A 281 14.21 -15.80 -12.42
C PHE A 281 13.66 -16.71 -11.31
N SER A 282 13.65 -16.23 -10.07
CA SER A 282 13.04 -16.93 -8.93
C SER A 282 11.55 -17.22 -9.18
N ALA A 283 10.82 -16.26 -9.78
CA ALA A 283 9.42 -16.41 -10.14
C ALA A 283 9.22 -17.54 -11.16
N ILE A 284 10.07 -17.65 -12.18
CA ILE A 284 9.98 -18.73 -13.17
C ILE A 284 10.24 -20.09 -12.52
N VAL A 285 11.21 -20.19 -11.59
CA VAL A 285 11.47 -21.44 -10.83
C VAL A 285 10.24 -21.81 -9.99
N GLN A 286 9.64 -20.83 -9.30
CA GLN A 286 8.44 -21.07 -8.52
C GLN A 286 7.29 -21.58 -9.40
N ILE A 287 7.09 -21.01 -10.59
CA ILE A 287 6.07 -21.48 -11.54
C ILE A 287 6.38 -22.91 -12.01
N ALA A 288 7.64 -23.22 -12.30
CA ALA A 288 8.06 -24.55 -12.74
C ALA A 288 7.78 -25.63 -11.70
N ILE A 289 7.77 -25.29 -10.41
CA ILE A 289 7.56 -26.23 -9.30
C ILE A 289 6.09 -26.22 -8.83
N ASP A 290 5.53 -25.03 -8.60
CA ASP A 290 4.30 -24.87 -7.82
C ASP A 290 3.03 -24.67 -8.68
N HIS A 291 3.16 -24.38 -9.99
CA HIS A 291 1.97 -24.15 -10.81
C HIS A 291 1.13 -25.43 -10.95
N PRO A 292 -0.22 -25.36 -10.80
CA PRO A 292 -1.09 -26.55 -10.87
C PRO A 292 -1.06 -27.23 -12.24
N ASP A 293 -1.01 -26.44 -13.32
CA ASP A 293 -1.01 -26.97 -14.69
C ASP A 293 0.37 -27.49 -15.10
N PRO A 294 0.51 -28.77 -15.49
CA PRO A 294 1.79 -29.40 -15.85
C PRO A 294 2.42 -28.80 -17.10
N GLU A 295 1.62 -28.34 -18.08
CA GLU A 295 2.12 -27.75 -19.31
C GLU A 295 2.82 -26.41 -19.03
N THR A 296 2.27 -25.62 -18.13
CA THR A 296 2.89 -24.37 -17.67
C THR A 296 4.19 -24.63 -16.90
N ARG A 297 4.24 -25.67 -16.04
CA ARG A 297 5.48 -26.07 -15.35
C ARG A 297 6.56 -26.48 -16.33
N LEU A 298 6.19 -27.26 -17.35
CA LEU A 298 7.12 -27.67 -18.40
C LEU A 298 7.68 -26.48 -19.17
N SER A 299 6.80 -25.59 -19.64
CA SER A 299 7.21 -24.38 -20.37
C SER A 299 8.12 -23.47 -19.53
N ALA A 300 7.84 -23.32 -18.23
CA ALA A 300 8.72 -22.60 -17.32
C ALA A 300 10.10 -23.27 -17.19
N THR A 301 10.14 -24.61 -17.08
CA THR A 301 11.40 -25.36 -17.00
C THR A 301 12.24 -25.23 -18.27
N GLU A 302 11.63 -25.27 -19.45
CA GLU A 302 12.32 -25.10 -20.74
C GLU A 302 12.98 -23.71 -20.83
N ARG A 303 12.32 -22.67 -20.32
CA ARG A 303 12.91 -21.33 -20.25
C ARG A 303 14.10 -21.26 -19.30
N LEU A 304 14.03 -21.95 -18.14
CA LEU A 304 15.14 -22.01 -17.19
C LEU A 304 16.38 -22.70 -17.79
N ILE A 305 16.20 -23.72 -18.64
CA ILE A 305 17.30 -24.36 -19.35
C ILE A 305 18.06 -23.36 -20.24
N VAL A 306 17.32 -22.44 -20.88
CA VAL A 306 17.92 -21.42 -21.77
C VAL A 306 18.53 -20.27 -20.98
N LEU A 307 17.88 -19.85 -19.88
CA LEU A 307 18.30 -18.67 -19.10
C LEU A 307 19.53 -18.94 -18.23
N GLY A 308 19.64 -20.13 -17.64
CA GLY A 308 20.76 -20.47 -16.77
C GLY A 308 20.46 -21.68 -15.90
N PRO A 309 20.74 -22.90 -16.36
CA PRO A 309 20.36 -24.13 -15.67
C PRO A 309 21.04 -24.27 -14.30
N HIS A 310 22.29 -23.83 -14.13
CA HIS A 310 23.00 -23.90 -12.86
C HIS A 310 22.37 -22.99 -11.80
N GLN A 311 22.01 -21.76 -12.17
CA GLN A 311 21.33 -20.84 -11.28
C GLN A 311 19.93 -21.37 -10.92
N ALA A 312 19.18 -21.90 -11.89
CA ALA A 312 17.89 -22.52 -11.65
C ALA A 312 17.95 -23.67 -10.68
N ALA A 313 18.99 -24.52 -10.82
CA ALA A 313 19.20 -25.65 -9.94
C ALA A 313 19.42 -25.21 -8.48
N SER A 314 20.16 -24.16 -8.22
CA SER A 314 20.39 -23.67 -6.84
C SER A 314 19.07 -23.25 -6.16
N TYR A 315 18.15 -22.59 -6.90
CA TYR A 315 16.82 -22.25 -6.37
C TYR A 315 15.90 -23.47 -6.24
N ALA A 316 15.94 -24.40 -7.21
CA ALA A 316 15.11 -25.61 -7.16
C ALA A 316 15.53 -26.55 -6.01
N VAL A 317 16.81 -26.64 -5.71
CA VAL A 317 17.35 -27.40 -4.56
C VAL A 317 16.74 -26.92 -3.23
N ALA A 318 16.54 -25.62 -3.05
CA ALA A 318 15.88 -25.11 -1.85
C ALA A 318 14.44 -25.65 -1.67
N SER A 319 13.76 -25.98 -2.76
CA SER A 319 12.40 -26.56 -2.72
C SER A 319 12.37 -28.04 -2.32
N LEU A 320 13.52 -28.72 -2.32
CA LEU A 320 13.64 -30.11 -1.82
C LEU A 320 13.48 -30.19 -0.28
N ALA A 321 13.69 -29.09 0.44
CA ALA A 321 13.47 -29.01 1.89
C ALA A 321 11.98 -28.92 2.29
N SER A 322 11.05 -29.06 1.35
CA SER A 322 9.61 -29.02 1.60
C SER A 322 9.14 -30.25 2.39
N GLU A 323 8.10 -30.09 3.20
CA GLU A 323 7.39 -31.21 3.84
C GLU A 323 6.38 -31.89 2.87
N ASP A 324 6.08 -31.27 1.72
CA ASP A 324 5.18 -31.81 0.70
C ASP A 324 5.95 -32.65 -0.31
N SER A 325 5.72 -33.98 -0.27
CA SER A 325 6.32 -34.93 -1.24
C SER A 325 5.98 -34.59 -2.69
N ALA A 326 4.80 -34.05 -2.97
CA ALA A 326 4.44 -33.67 -4.33
C ALA A 326 5.31 -32.50 -4.82
N ARG A 327 5.63 -31.54 -3.95
CA ARG A 327 6.52 -30.43 -4.24
C ARG A 327 7.97 -30.90 -4.42
N ILE A 328 8.43 -31.82 -3.55
CA ILE A 328 9.76 -32.45 -3.68
C ILE A 328 9.89 -33.13 -5.05
N ASN A 329 8.90 -33.95 -5.43
CA ASN A 329 8.91 -34.66 -6.71
C ASN A 329 8.92 -33.69 -7.91
N ARG A 330 8.12 -32.59 -7.87
CA ARG A 330 8.14 -31.58 -8.93
C ARG A 330 9.48 -30.83 -9.01
N ALA A 331 10.09 -30.50 -7.87
CA ALA A 331 11.43 -29.91 -7.84
C ALA A 331 12.48 -30.85 -8.43
N ALA A 332 12.40 -32.15 -8.13
CA ALA A 332 13.27 -33.17 -8.70
C ALA A 332 13.09 -33.32 -10.23
N GLU A 333 11.85 -33.27 -10.74
CA GLU A 333 11.59 -33.24 -12.18
C GLU A 333 12.29 -32.05 -12.87
N VAL A 334 12.20 -30.86 -12.27
CA VAL A 334 12.87 -29.66 -12.76
C VAL A 334 14.38 -29.89 -12.77
N LEU A 335 14.98 -30.35 -11.66
CA LEU A 335 16.42 -30.59 -11.54
C LEU A 335 16.90 -31.64 -12.56
N GLY A 336 16.16 -32.75 -12.73
CA GLY A 336 16.45 -33.75 -13.74
C GLY A 336 16.39 -33.23 -15.17
N ARG A 337 15.51 -32.24 -15.47
CA ARG A 337 15.44 -31.62 -16.79
C ARG A 337 16.54 -30.60 -17.01
N LEU A 338 16.94 -29.85 -15.96
CA LEU A 338 18.06 -28.89 -16.01
C LEU A 338 19.41 -29.57 -16.29
N GLY A 339 19.54 -30.85 -15.95
CA GLY A 339 20.78 -31.61 -16.25
C GLY A 339 22.00 -31.24 -15.39
N VAL A 340 21.78 -30.63 -14.22
CA VAL A 340 22.84 -30.10 -13.37
C VAL A 340 23.28 -31.12 -12.31
N SER A 341 24.46 -31.69 -12.46
CA SER A 341 24.99 -32.74 -11.58
C SER A 341 25.22 -32.31 -10.13
N SER A 342 25.42 -31.00 -9.85
CA SER A 342 25.59 -30.52 -8.47
C SER A 342 24.35 -30.73 -7.58
N ALA A 343 23.19 -31.03 -8.16
CA ALA A 343 21.97 -31.32 -7.41
C ALA A 343 21.89 -32.76 -6.87
N VAL A 344 22.80 -33.66 -7.30
CA VAL A 344 22.74 -35.08 -6.98
C VAL A 344 22.75 -35.36 -5.48
N ASP A 345 23.65 -34.73 -4.72
CA ASP A 345 23.72 -34.90 -3.27
C ASP A 345 22.41 -34.50 -2.57
N SER A 346 21.84 -33.36 -2.94
CA SER A 346 20.58 -32.87 -2.41
C SER A 346 19.42 -33.81 -2.75
N LEU A 347 19.40 -34.39 -3.95
CA LEU A 347 18.39 -35.36 -4.38
C LEU A 347 18.52 -36.69 -3.59
N VAL A 348 19.74 -37.16 -3.32
CA VAL A 348 19.94 -38.40 -2.52
C VAL A 348 19.40 -38.23 -1.09
N ASN A 349 19.53 -37.05 -0.52
CA ASN A 349 19.04 -36.77 0.83
C ASN A 349 17.51 -36.79 0.95
N VAL A 350 16.78 -36.58 -0.14
CA VAL A 350 15.30 -36.60 -0.20
C VAL A 350 14.72 -37.77 -0.99
N LEU A 351 15.54 -38.77 -1.30
CA LEU A 351 15.12 -39.98 -2.01
C LEU A 351 13.98 -40.71 -1.27
N ILE A 352 14.13 -40.80 0.05
CA ILE A 352 13.11 -41.32 0.96
C ILE A 352 12.88 -40.23 2.04
N THR A 353 11.67 -39.75 2.17
CA THR A 353 11.27 -38.76 3.17
C THR A 353 10.33 -39.39 4.20
N VAL A 354 10.43 -38.94 5.45
CA VAL A 354 9.60 -39.43 6.56
C VAL A 354 8.59 -38.34 6.93
N HIS A 355 7.32 -38.63 6.76
CA HIS A 355 6.22 -37.75 7.07
C HIS A 355 5.48 -38.22 8.33
N THR A 356 4.99 -37.30 9.13
CA THR A 356 4.14 -37.65 10.29
C THR A 356 2.68 -37.61 9.85
N ALA A 357 2.06 -38.76 9.71
CA ALA A 357 0.63 -38.84 9.47
C ALA A 357 -0.12 -38.98 10.80
N VAL A 358 -1.23 -38.24 10.91
CA VAL A 358 -2.17 -38.37 12.03
C VAL A 358 -3.23 -39.36 11.62
N VAL A 359 -3.19 -40.57 12.23
CA VAL A 359 -4.23 -41.58 12.01
C VAL A 359 -5.23 -41.48 13.15
N SER A 360 -6.46 -41.18 12.81
CA SER A 360 -7.60 -41.24 13.73
C SER A 360 -8.17 -42.65 13.65
N ASP A 361 -8.20 -43.35 14.76
CA ASP A 361 -8.76 -44.73 14.89
C ASP A 361 -10.30 -44.73 14.77
N GLY A 362 -10.91 -43.91 13.95
CA GLY A 362 -12.35 -43.98 13.62
C GLY A 362 -13.31 -43.78 14.79
N ASN A 363 -12.81 -43.74 16.02
CA ASN A 363 -13.58 -43.42 17.21
C ASN A 363 -13.49 -41.91 17.48
N SER A 364 -14.63 -41.24 17.44
CA SER A 364 -14.76 -39.82 17.85
C SER A 364 -14.11 -39.60 19.21
N GLU A 365 -13.39 -38.50 19.34
CA GLU A 365 -12.87 -38.02 20.63
C GLU A 365 -13.98 -38.08 21.69
N GLY A 366 -13.74 -38.84 22.78
CA GLY A 366 -14.68 -39.00 23.89
C GLY A 366 -15.56 -40.22 23.84
N SER A 367 -15.45 -41.15 22.88
CA SER A 367 -16.18 -42.42 22.91
C SER A 367 -15.50 -43.43 23.86
N THR A 368 -16.18 -43.80 24.89
CA THR A 368 -15.77 -44.89 25.80
C THR A 368 -16.45 -46.18 25.31
N ASN A 369 -15.68 -47.13 24.76
CA ASN A 369 -16.19 -48.44 24.42
C ASN A 369 -15.97 -49.39 25.55
N ALA A 370 -17.07 -49.87 26.17
CA ALA A 370 -17.04 -50.97 27.12
C ALA A 370 -17.31 -52.28 26.39
N THR A 371 -16.33 -53.17 26.35
CA THR A 371 -16.48 -54.52 25.80
C THR A 371 -16.66 -55.50 26.96
N PHE A 372 -17.83 -56.16 27.03
CA PHE A 372 -18.11 -57.22 27.98
C PHE A 372 -17.95 -58.57 27.32
N THR A 373 -17.00 -59.35 27.79
CA THR A 373 -16.86 -60.77 27.40
C THR A 373 -17.14 -61.65 28.62
N PRO A 374 -17.56 -62.91 28.45
CA PRO A 374 -17.86 -63.81 29.57
C PRO A 374 -16.68 -64.04 30.54
N SER A 375 -15.48 -63.66 30.17
CA SER A 375 -14.23 -63.80 30.91
C SER A 375 -13.64 -62.52 31.47
N GLY A 376 -14.30 -61.36 31.30
CA GLY A 376 -13.85 -60.06 31.85
C GLY A 376 -14.29 -58.90 30.95
N GLY A 377 -14.58 -57.77 31.59
CA GLY A 377 -14.89 -56.48 30.92
C GLY A 377 -13.62 -55.65 30.75
N GLY A 378 -13.38 -55.18 29.55
CA GLY A 378 -12.34 -54.18 29.23
C GLY A 378 -12.96 -52.82 28.98
N LEU A 379 -12.48 -51.77 29.65
CA LEU A 379 -12.84 -50.38 29.40
C LEU A 379 -11.72 -49.78 28.53
N SER A 380 -12.00 -49.52 27.25
CA SER A 380 -11.09 -48.80 26.38
C SER A 380 -11.53 -47.33 26.30
N MET A 381 -10.77 -46.44 26.91
CA MET A 381 -10.94 -44.99 26.72
C MET A 381 -10.34 -44.64 25.38
N GLY A 382 -11.11 -43.94 24.55
CA GLY A 382 -10.80 -43.57 23.18
C GLY A 382 -9.36 -43.04 23.02
N GLY A 383 -8.62 -43.72 22.11
CA GLY A 383 -7.27 -43.34 21.78
C GLY A 383 -7.27 -41.97 21.03
N GLY A 384 -6.56 -41.02 21.58
CA GLY A 384 -6.30 -39.77 20.87
C GLY A 384 -5.60 -40.02 19.55
N ALA A 385 -5.69 -39.06 18.63
CA ALA A 385 -5.07 -39.14 17.31
C ALA A 385 -3.62 -39.60 17.39
N LYS A 386 -3.35 -40.80 16.80
CA LYS A 386 -2.04 -41.44 16.87
C LYS A 386 -1.18 -40.90 15.74
N ARG A 387 -0.03 -40.33 16.09
CA ARG A 387 0.95 -39.88 15.10
C ARG A 387 1.83 -41.10 14.70
N ILE A 388 1.79 -41.46 13.42
CA ILE A 388 2.66 -42.48 12.87
C ILE A 388 3.63 -41.84 11.88
N LYS A 389 4.86 -42.34 11.84
CA LYS A 389 5.85 -41.99 10.84
C LYS A 389 5.64 -42.86 9.62
N VAL A 390 5.43 -42.24 8.47
CA VAL A 390 5.26 -42.93 7.18
C VAL A 390 6.42 -42.53 6.28
N GLU A 391 7.13 -43.55 5.78
CA GLU A 391 8.16 -43.32 4.77
C GLU A 391 7.50 -43.12 3.39
N SER A 392 7.91 -42.09 2.70
CA SER A 392 7.48 -41.79 1.32
C SER A 392 8.68 -41.89 0.38
N LYS A 393 8.56 -42.79 -0.60
CA LYS A 393 9.53 -42.94 -1.69
C LYS A 393 9.21 -41.91 -2.78
N ASN A 394 10.16 -41.02 -3.08
CA ASN A 394 9.99 -39.95 -4.06
C ASN A 394 10.44 -40.43 -5.46
N GLU A 395 9.51 -40.94 -6.25
CA GLU A 395 9.80 -41.56 -7.56
C GLU A 395 10.48 -40.59 -8.55
N ALA A 396 10.04 -39.36 -8.61
CA ALA A 396 10.66 -38.36 -9.50
C ALA A 396 12.10 -38.01 -9.06
N VAL A 397 12.41 -38.11 -7.75
CA VAL A 397 13.78 -37.98 -7.25
C VAL A 397 14.66 -39.12 -7.78
N LEU A 398 14.19 -40.36 -7.71
CA LEU A 398 14.93 -41.49 -8.26
C LEU A 398 15.13 -41.34 -9.79
N ALA A 399 14.09 -40.98 -10.52
CA ALA A 399 14.18 -40.73 -11.96
C ALA A 399 15.19 -39.62 -12.32
N ALA A 400 15.20 -38.53 -11.54
CA ALA A 400 16.17 -37.43 -11.71
C ALA A 400 17.61 -37.91 -11.45
N LEU A 401 17.83 -38.66 -10.37
CA LEU A 401 19.14 -39.26 -10.05
C LEU A 401 19.64 -40.13 -11.18
N VAL A 402 18.83 -41.09 -11.67
CA VAL A 402 19.19 -41.95 -12.77
C VAL A 402 19.52 -41.16 -14.04
N LYS A 403 18.74 -40.12 -14.34
CA LYS A 403 18.98 -39.28 -15.50
C LYS A 403 20.28 -38.47 -15.40
N LEU A 404 20.59 -37.94 -14.22
CA LEU A 404 21.78 -37.08 -13.98
C LEU A 404 23.07 -37.91 -13.91
N THR A 405 22.99 -39.13 -13.43
CA THR A 405 24.18 -39.97 -13.13
C THR A 405 24.38 -41.14 -14.10
N SER A 406 23.34 -41.52 -14.83
CA SER A 406 23.31 -42.73 -15.70
C SER A 406 23.51 -44.06 -14.96
N VAL A 407 23.37 -44.06 -13.62
CA VAL A 407 23.40 -45.28 -12.76
C VAL A 407 22.10 -45.38 -11.99
N ASN A 408 21.79 -46.60 -11.51
CA ASN A 408 20.60 -46.82 -10.70
C ASN A 408 20.93 -47.72 -9.50
N PHE A 409 20.85 -47.14 -8.30
CA PHE A 409 20.97 -47.86 -7.03
C PHE A 409 19.61 -47.96 -6.32
N GLU A 410 18.53 -47.82 -7.07
CA GLU A 410 17.16 -47.92 -6.56
C GLU A 410 16.97 -47.01 -5.30
N TRP A 411 16.30 -47.57 -4.30
CA TRP A 411 15.95 -46.86 -3.04
C TRP A 411 17.02 -47.05 -1.96
N ASN A 412 18.31 -47.16 -2.34
CA ASN A 412 19.40 -47.33 -1.40
C ASN A 412 20.26 -46.05 -1.27
N PRO A 413 19.98 -45.16 -0.31
CA PRO A 413 20.74 -43.91 -0.14
C PRO A 413 22.21 -44.14 0.19
N THR A 414 22.53 -45.27 0.86
CA THR A 414 23.92 -45.59 1.21
C THR A 414 24.75 -45.94 -0.04
N ALA A 415 24.16 -46.72 -0.96
CA ALA A 415 24.83 -47.04 -2.22
C ALA A 415 25.06 -45.79 -3.08
N TRP A 416 24.05 -44.87 -3.13
CA TRP A 416 24.20 -43.61 -3.81
C TRP A 416 25.30 -42.75 -3.23
N ARG A 417 25.40 -42.65 -1.89
CA ARG A 417 26.48 -41.87 -1.21
C ARG A 417 27.88 -42.50 -1.42
N SER A 418 27.96 -43.82 -1.34
CA SER A 418 29.24 -44.54 -1.60
C SER A 418 29.74 -44.31 -3.03
N TRP A 419 28.83 -44.34 -4.01
CA TRP A 419 29.15 -44.07 -5.41
C TRP A 419 29.63 -42.63 -5.61
N MET A 420 28.97 -41.65 -4.97
CA MET A 420 29.40 -40.23 -5.04
C MET A 420 30.78 -40.04 -4.42
N ALA A 421 31.06 -40.66 -3.27
CA ALA A 421 32.33 -40.59 -2.60
C ALA A 421 33.51 -41.09 -3.47
N THR A 422 33.28 -42.19 -4.22
CA THR A 422 34.28 -42.73 -5.16
C THR A 422 34.57 -41.79 -6.34
N ARG A 423 33.60 -40.98 -6.76
CA ARG A 423 33.77 -39.99 -7.85
C ARG A 423 34.43 -38.69 -7.41
N GLN A 424 34.30 -38.34 -6.14
CA GLN A 424 34.90 -37.13 -5.57
C GLN A 424 36.33 -37.39 -5.11
N SER A 425 36.73 -38.64 -4.91
CA SER A 425 38.14 -38.95 -4.61
C SER A 425 38.97 -38.75 -5.88
N PRO A 426 40.05 -37.90 -5.81
CA PRO A 426 40.98 -37.78 -6.91
C PRO A 426 41.57 -39.18 -7.24
N ALA A 427 41.57 -39.53 -8.51
CA ALA A 427 42.00 -40.85 -8.96
C ALA A 427 43.48 -41.17 -8.67
N ASP A 428 44.31 -40.18 -8.23
CA ASP A 428 45.75 -40.32 -8.05
C ASP A 428 46.24 -39.52 -6.82
N CYS A 429 45.74 -39.86 -5.63
CA CYS A 429 46.50 -39.57 -4.44
C CYS A 429 47.17 -40.87 -3.95
N ASP A 430 48.36 -41.19 -4.51
CA ASP A 430 49.25 -42.19 -3.92
C ASP A 430 49.81 -41.61 -2.60
N PHE A 431 49.16 -41.97 -1.50
CA PHE A 431 49.61 -41.59 -0.15
C PHE A 431 50.74 -42.43 0.37
N ARG A 432 51.40 -43.20 -0.50
CA ARG A 432 52.65 -43.87 -0.11
C ARG A 432 53.75 -42.84 -0.03
N ARG A 433 54.00 -42.36 1.16
CA ARG A 433 55.26 -41.70 1.50
C ARG A 433 56.31 -42.80 1.60
N ASP A 434 57.26 -42.72 0.72
CA ASP A 434 58.57 -43.38 0.91
C ASP A 434 59.34 -42.79 2.12
#